data_3a98f2667550dab53a464d0c72b1091a
#
_entry.id   3a98f2667550dab53a464d0c72b1091a
#
_cell.length_a   1.000
_cell.length_b   1.000
_cell.length_c   1.000
_cell.angle_alpha   90.00
_cell.angle_beta   90.00
_cell.angle_gamma   90.00
#
_symmetry.space_group_name_H-M   'P 1'
#
loop_
_entity.id
_entity.type
_entity.pdbx_description
1 polymer ?
#
loop_
_entity_poly.entity_id
_entity_poly.type
_entity_poly.pdbx_seq_one_letter_code
_entity_poly.pdbx_strand_id
1 'polypeptide(L)'
;MNTTTAAAAKYLQIGAMLATVLGLAMAITAMANSMPSVWIIPKFGPFKAEFLRGGMLSAAVTVVLLARGFTRLAIEKEDAAWRRWLFVDAAILAGIYYVSWQFSFVTIEIQDSLFFFEESHAWITLLGIGLLIILCWRVWG
;
A
#
# COMPACT_ATOMS: atom_id res chain seq x y z
N MET A 1 24.26 -20.65 -14.74
CA MET A 1 23.11 -19.76 -14.39
C MET A 1 23.51 -18.99 -13.14
N ASN A 2 23.68 -17.68 -13.24
CA ASN A 2 24.21 -16.88 -12.13
C ASN A 2 23.21 -16.86 -10.97
N THR A 3 23.69 -17.00 -9.72
CA THR A 3 22.87 -16.97 -8.49
C THR A 3 22.01 -15.71 -8.37
N THR A 4 22.46 -14.60 -8.96
CA THR A 4 21.75 -13.32 -9.01
C THR A 4 20.49 -13.38 -9.88
N THR A 5 20.53 -14.07 -11.01
CA THR A 5 19.38 -14.24 -11.91
C THR A 5 18.31 -15.15 -11.30
N ALA A 6 18.71 -16.20 -10.58
CA ALA A 6 17.78 -17.09 -9.90
C ALA A 6 17.05 -16.36 -8.74
N ALA A 7 17.76 -15.52 -7.97
CA ALA A 7 17.17 -14.72 -6.89
C ALA A 7 16.18 -13.68 -7.43
N ALA A 8 16.51 -13.01 -8.52
CA ALA A 8 15.64 -12.04 -9.18
C ALA A 8 14.35 -12.71 -9.72
N ALA A 9 14.47 -13.85 -10.37
CA ALA A 9 13.32 -14.61 -10.86
C ALA A 9 12.40 -15.05 -9.72
N LYS A 10 12.96 -15.53 -8.60
CA LYS A 10 12.20 -15.91 -7.41
C LYS A 10 11.47 -14.71 -6.79
N TYR A 11 12.14 -13.54 -6.71
CA TYR A 11 11.51 -12.30 -6.23
C TYR A 11 10.30 -11.92 -7.09
N LEU A 12 10.43 -11.93 -8.42
CA LEU A 12 9.34 -11.59 -9.33
C LEU A 12 8.15 -12.54 -9.19
N GLN A 13 8.41 -13.85 -9.06
CA GLN A 13 7.38 -14.87 -8.90
C GLN A 13 6.62 -14.69 -7.55
N ILE A 14 7.36 -14.56 -6.45
CA ILE A 14 6.77 -14.35 -5.11
C ILE A 14 6.00 -13.03 -5.08
N GLY A 15 6.58 -11.95 -5.62
CA GLY A 15 5.94 -10.64 -5.68
C GLY A 15 4.61 -10.68 -6.45
N ALA A 16 4.57 -11.35 -7.60
CA ALA A 16 3.35 -11.51 -8.38
C ALA A 16 2.27 -12.31 -7.61
N MET A 17 2.67 -13.40 -6.96
CA MET A 17 1.76 -14.21 -6.15
C MET A 17 1.19 -13.41 -4.97
N LEU A 18 2.04 -12.70 -4.22
CA LEU A 18 1.62 -11.86 -3.11
C LEU A 18 0.71 -10.71 -3.57
N ALA A 19 1.01 -10.05 -4.69
CA ALA A 19 0.17 -9.01 -5.25
C ALA A 19 -1.23 -9.54 -5.62
N THR A 20 -1.30 -10.73 -6.21
CA THR A 20 -2.57 -11.37 -6.56
C THR A 20 -3.39 -11.73 -5.32
N VAL A 21 -2.77 -12.36 -4.32
CA VAL A 21 -3.45 -12.75 -3.07
C VAL A 21 -3.95 -11.51 -2.32
N LEU A 22 -3.11 -10.48 -2.20
CA LEU A 22 -3.48 -9.24 -1.51
C LEU A 22 -4.60 -8.49 -2.29
N GLY A 23 -4.50 -8.41 -3.61
CA GLY A 23 -5.54 -7.81 -4.44
C GLY A 23 -6.89 -8.53 -4.31
N LEU A 24 -6.89 -9.86 -4.28
CA LEU A 24 -8.09 -10.65 -4.05
C LEU A 24 -8.67 -10.43 -2.64
N ALA A 25 -7.83 -10.40 -1.62
CA ALA A 25 -8.24 -10.11 -0.25
C ALA A 25 -8.88 -8.71 -0.13
N MET A 26 -8.29 -7.70 -0.79
CA MET A 26 -8.86 -6.35 -0.86
C MET A 26 -10.24 -6.35 -1.52
N ALA A 27 -10.39 -7.04 -2.65
CA ALA A 27 -11.67 -7.14 -3.36
C ALA A 27 -12.74 -7.80 -2.50
N ILE A 28 -12.42 -8.91 -1.84
CA ILE A 28 -13.33 -9.61 -0.92
C ILE A 28 -13.72 -8.70 0.25
N THR A 29 -12.76 -8.00 0.85
CA THR A 29 -13.01 -7.09 1.97
C THR A 29 -13.90 -5.93 1.55
N ALA A 30 -13.67 -5.34 0.38
CA ALA A 30 -14.49 -4.26 -0.17
C ALA A 30 -15.93 -4.74 -0.44
N MET A 31 -16.09 -5.92 -1.03
CA MET A 31 -17.40 -6.52 -1.27
C MET A 31 -18.12 -6.83 0.05
N ALA A 32 -17.45 -7.45 1.00
CA ALA A 32 -18.04 -7.79 2.30
C ALA A 32 -18.48 -6.54 3.08
N ASN A 33 -17.75 -5.43 2.95
CA ASN A 33 -18.11 -4.17 3.60
C ASN A 33 -19.26 -3.43 2.89
N SER A 34 -19.45 -3.67 1.59
CA SER A 34 -20.50 -3.02 0.78
C SER A 34 -21.82 -3.78 0.78
N MET A 35 -21.80 -5.07 1.09
CA MET A 35 -23.01 -5.89 1.10
C MET A 35 -23.82 -5.66 2.38
N PRO A 36 -25.16 -5.42 2.28
CA PRO A 36 -26.04 -5.55 3.43
C PRO A 36 -25.91 -6.98 3.96
N SER A 37 -26.04 -7.16 5.28
CA SER A 37 -25.94 -8.46 5.94
C SER A 37 -26.90 -9.46 5.30
N VAL A 38 -26.40 -10.25 4.34
CA VAL A 38 -27.16 -11.32 3.70
C VAL A 38 -26.90 -12.59 4.49
N TRP A 39 -27.94 -13.34 4.71
CA TRP A 39 -28.16 -14.53 5.51
C TRP A 39 -27.05 -15.59 5.56
N ILE A 40 -26.15 -15.62 4.62
CA ILE A 40 -25.20 -16.72 4.38
C ILE A 40 -23.75 -16.32 4.67
N ILE A 41 -23.43 -15.02 4.65
CA ILE A 41 -22.07 -14.55 4.92
C ILE A 41 -22.12 -13.76 6.23
N PRO A 42 -21.49 -14.26 7.32
CA PRO A 42 -21.36 -13.49 8.53
C PRO A 42 -20.71 -12.16 8.17
N LYS A 43 -21.33 -11.07 8.60
CA LYS A 43 -20.82 -9.72 8.42
C LYS A 43 -19.38 -9.73 8.94
N PHE A 44 -18.41 -9.71 8.03
CA PHE A 44 -17.00 -9.61 8.39
C PHE A 44 -16.81 -8.24 9.05
N GLY A 45 -16.89 -8.24 10.38
CA GLY A 45 -16.64 -7.19 11.34
C GLY A 45 -17.18 -5.80 11.05
N PRO A 46 -17.46 -5.00 12.06
CA PRO A 46 -17.48 -3.55 11.89
C PRO A 46 -16.02 -3.07 11.86
N PHE A 47 -15.35 -3.16 10.73
CA PHE A 47 -14.15 -2.34 10.55
C PHE A 47 -14.61 -0.89 10.56
N LYS A 48 -14.12 -0.10 11.50
CA LYS A 48 -14.36 1.34 11.47
C LYS A 48 -13.93 1.86 10.11
N ALA A 49 -14.76 2.63 9.44
CA ALA A 49 -14.54 3.07 8.06
C ALA A 49 -13.19 3.78 7.88
N GLU A 50 -12.70 4.44 8.91
CA GLU A 50 -11.45 5.16 8.97
C GLU A 50 -10.25 4.22 8.79
N PHE A 51 -10.20 3.12 9.54
CA PHE A 51 -9.14 2.12 9.42
C PHE A 51 -9.24 1.34 8.11
N LEU A 52 -10.45 1.09 7.63
CA LEU A 52 -10.63 0.41 6.35
C LEU A 52 -10.07 1.24 5.20
N ARG A 53 -10.33 2.54 5.16
CA ARG A 53 -9.83 3.44 4.09
C ARG A 53 -8.31 3.52 4.09
N GLY A 54 -7.68 3.76 5.25
CA GLY A 54 -6.22 3.77 5.38
C GLY A 54 -5.59 2.42 5.04
N GLY A 55 -6.16 1.32 5.52
CA GLY A 55 -5.71 -0.04 5.22
C GLY A 55 -5.80 -0.39 3.74
N MET A 56 -6.90 0.00 3.07
CA MET A 56 -7.06 -0.21 1.63
C MET A 56 -6.03 0.58 0.81
N LEU A 57 -5.73 1.84 1.19
CA LEU A 57 -4.70 2.63 0.53
C LEU A 57 -3.32 1.95 0.66
N SER A 58 -2.95 1.56 1.88
CA SER A 58 -1.67 0.88 2.13
C SER A 58 -1.56 -0.44 1.39
N ALA A 59 -2.63 -1.24 1.36
CA ALA A 59 -2.67 -2.49 0.63
C ALA A 59 -2.58 -2.26 -0.90
N ALA A 60 -3.28 -1.27 -1.44
CA ALA A 60 -3.22 -0.91 -2.86
C ALA A 60 -1.80 -0.51 -3.27
N VAL A 61 -1.13 0.34 -2.48
CA VAL A 61 0.26 0.74 -2.73
C VAL A 61 1.20 -0.48 -2.65
N THR A 62 0.97 -1.40 -1.71
CA THR A 62 1.74 -2.65 -1.62
C THR A 62 1.60 -3.48 -2.90
N VAL A 63 0.38 -3.65 -3.41
CA VAL A 63 0.14 -4.36 -4.69
C VAL A 63 0.86 -3.66 -5.85
N VAL A 64 0.78 -2.34 -5.92
CA VAL A 64 1.45 -1.56 -6.98
C VAL A 64 2.97 -1.72 -6.92
N LEU A 65 3.57 -1.63 -5.74
CA LEU A 65 5.02 -1.78 -5.56
C LEU A 65 5.49 -3.21 -5.91
N LEU A 66 4.74 -4.23 -5.51
CA LEU A 66 5.05 -5.62 -5.88
C LEU A 66 4.90 -5.88 -7.38
N ALA A 67 3.92 -5.25 -8.03
CA ALA A 67 3.62 -5.44 -9.44
C ALA A 67 4.48 -4.56 -10.37
N ARG A 68 4.81 -3.33 -9.96
CA ARG A 68 5.46 -2.31 -10.80
C ARG A 68 6.46 -1.42 -10.05
N GLY A 69 6.97 -1.84 -8.88
CA GLY A 69 7.91 -1.08 -8.07
C GLY A 69 9.25 -0.81 -8.76
N PHE A 70 10.08 -0.01 -8.12
CA PHE A 70 11.42 0.33 -8.61
C PHE A 70 12.34 -0.89 -8.66
N THR A 71 12.22 -1.80 -7.69
CA THR A 71 12.96 -3.08 -7.65
C THR A 71 12.67 -3.92 -8.89
N ARG A 72 11.40 -4.04 -9.26
CA ARG A 72 11.01 -4.80 -10.46
C ARG A 72 11.59 -4.19 -11.73
N LEU A 73 11.52 -2.86 -11.87
CA LEU A 73 12.13 -2.16 -13.01
C LEU A 73 13.64 -2.39 -13.09
N ALA A 74 14.33 -2.35 -11.96
CA ALA A 74 15.77 -2.59 -11.91
C ALA A 74 16.10 -4.02 -12.36
N ILE A 75 15.31 -5.01 -11.94
CA ILE A 75 15.46 -6.41 -12.40
C ILE A 75 15.20 -6.52 -13.91
N GLU A 76 14.14 -5.88 -14.42
CA GLU A 76 13.80 -5.89 -15.86
C GLU A 76 14.87 -5.21 -16.72
N LYS A 77 15.59 -4.22 -16.15
CA LYS A 77 16.74 -3.55 -16.79
C LYS A 77 18.08 -4.26 -16.55
N GLU A 78 18.06 -5.46 -15.97
CA GLU A 78 19.26 -6.24 -15.64
C GLU A 78 20.27 -5.51 -14.72
N ASP A 79 19.80 -4.57 -13.91
CA ASP A 79 20.64 -3.84 -12.96
C ASP A 79 21.20 -4.80 -11.90
N ALA A 80 22.52 -4.96 -11.86
CA ALA A 80 23.19 -5.79 -10.86
C ALA A 80 22.94 -5.30 -9.41
N ALA A 81 22.61 -4.02 -9.24
CA ALA A 81 22.34 -3.40 -7.95
C ALA A 81 20.84 -3.37 -7.58
N TRP A 82 19.99 -4.17 -8.22
CA TRP A 82 18.53 -4.19 -8.01
C TRP A 82 18.12 -4.26 -6.53
N ARG A 83 18.94 -4.89 -5.68
CA ARG A 83 18.68 -4.98 -4.22
C ARG A 83 18.65 -3.61 -3.52
N ARG A 84 19.31 -2.58 -4.06
CA ARG A 84 19.27 -1.22 -3.51
C ARG A 84 17.88 -0.61 -3.67
N TRP A 85 17.18 -0.95 -4.74
CA TRP A 85 15.85 -0.48 -5.02
C TRP A 85 14.79 -1.08 -4.08
N LEU A 86 15.09 -2.22 -3.43
CA LEU A 86 14.27 -2.77 -2.34
C LEU A 86 14.14 -1.79 -1.18
N PHE A 87 15.22 -1.09 -0.84
CA PHE A 87 15.16 -0.08 0.23
C PHE A 87 14.30 1.12 -0.16
N VAL A 88 14.30 1.51 -1.44
CA VAL A 88 13.43 2.58 -1.94
C VAL A 88 11.96 2.16 -1.87
N ASP A 89 11.64 0.97 -2.38
CA ASP A 89 10.27 0.44 -2.32
C ASP A 89 9.82 0.26 -0.86
N ALA A 90 10.68 -0.22 0.03
CA ALA A 90 10.40 -0.37 1.46
C ALA A 90 10.20 0.99 2.15
N ALA A 91 11.00 2.01 1.81
CA ALA A 91 10.86 3.35 2.38
C ALA A 91 9.54 4.01 1.95
N ILE A 92 9.16 3.87 0.67
CA ILE A 92 7.87 4.35 0.15
C ILE A 92 6.72 3.65 0.89
N LEU A 93 6.81 2.32 1.03
CA LEU A 93 5.81 1.52 1.72
C LEU A 93 5.65 1.94 3.18
N ALA A 94 6.76 2.07 3.91
CA ALA A 94 6.77 2.52 5.29
C ALA A 94 6.16 3.92 5.44
N GLY A 95 6.49 4.85 4.54
CA GLY A 95 5.92 6.19 4.50
C GLY A 95 4.39 6.18 4.29
N ILE A 96 3.89 5.39 3.35
CA ILE A 96 2.45 5.26 3.09
C ILE A 96 1.72 4.60 4.28
N TYR A 97 2.30 3.57 4.90
CA TYR A 97 1.71 2.96 6.10
C TYR A 97 1.66 3.96 7.26
N TYR A 98 2.71 4.75 7.46
CA TYR A 98 2.74 5.81 8.46
C TYR A 98 1.66 6.87 8.22
N VAL A 99 1.57 7.40 6.98
CA VAL A 99 0.54 8.38 6.60
C VAL A 99 -0.87 7.81 6.78
N SER A 100 -1.11 6.57 6.34
CA SER A 100 -2.42 5.91 6.48
C SER A 100 -2.81 5.70 7.94
N TRP A 101 -1.85 5.35 8.79
CA TRP A 101 -2.03 5.19 10.22
C TRP A 101 -2.41 6.52 10.88
N GLN A 102 -1.65 7.57 10.64
CA GLN A 102 -1.93 8.91 11.14
C GLN A 102 -3.28 9.45 10.66
N PHE A 103 -3.60 9.25 9.38
CA PHE A 103 -4.90 9.63 8.83
C PHE A 103 -6.07 8.95 9.56
N SER A 104 -5.93 7.67 9.91
CA SER A 104 -6.96 6.94 10.65
C SER A 104 -7.20 7.51 12.04
N PHE A 105 -6.14 7.89 12.76
CA PHE A 105 -6.24 8.53 14.08
C PHE A 105 -6.86 9.92 14.01
N VAL A 106 -6.37 10.76 13.12
CA VAL A 106 -6.90 12.11 12.91
C VAL A 106 -8.40 12.06 12.57
N THR A 107 -8.82 11.12 11.76
CA THR A 107 -10.23 10.97 11.38
C THR A 107 -11.11 10.58 12.59
N ILE A 108 -10.58 9.79 13.53
CA ILE A 108 -11.29 9.43 14.76
C ILE A 108 -11.40 10.66 15.68
N GLU A 109 -10.32 11.41 15.87
CA GLU A 109 -10.28 12.60 16.71
C GLU A 109 -11.23 13.68 16.20
N ILE A 110 -11.36 13.86 14.88
CA ILE A 110 -12.33 14.80 14.28
C ILE A 110 -13.78 14.43 14.66
N GLN A 111 -14.09 13.15 14.83
CA GLN A 111 -15.44 12.71 15.18
C GLN A 111 -15.80 12.94 16.65
N ASP A 112 -14.78 12.92 17.53
CA ASP A 112 -15.00 12.91 18.98
C ASP A 112 -14.87 14.29 19.63
N SER A 113 -14.27 15.31 18.98
CA SER A 113 -14.01 16.62 19.60
C SER A 113 -13.83 17.77 18.61
N LEU A 114 -13.73 18.99 19.13
CA LEU A 114 -13.28 20.17 18.39
C LEU A 114 -11.83 19.96 17.94
N PHE A 115 -11.66 19.59 16.68
CA PHE A 115 -10.36 19.31 16.11
C PHE A 115 -9.69 20.59 15.61
N PHE A 116 -8.48 20.85 16.09
CA PHE A 116 -7.62 21.92 15.59
C PHE A 116 -6.54 21.32 14.70
N PHE A 117 -6.43 21.82 13.46
CA PHE A 117 -5.34 21.44 12.57
C PHE A 117 -4.01 21.98 13.09
N GLU A 118 -3.07 21.06 13.32
CA GLU A 118 -1.68 21.40 13.66
C GLU A 118 -0.80 21.40 12.41
N GLU A 119 0.33 22.10 12.47
CA GLU A 119 1.31 22.07 11.37
C GLU A 119 1.81 20.67 11.04
N SER A 120 1.88 19.78 12.01
CA SER A 120 2.22 18.36 11.86
C SER A 120 1.34 17.65 10.84
N HIS A 121 0.03 17.92 10.84
CA HIS A 121 -0.92 17.32 9.90
C HIS A 121 -0.68 17.78 8.46
N ALA A 122 -0.27 19.04 8.26
CA ALA A 122 0.08 19.55 6.95
C ALA A 122 1.33 18.83 6.38
N TRP A 123 2.36 18.63 7.19
CA TRP A 123 3.57 17.91 6.78
C TRP A 123 3.30 16.44 6.46
N ILE A 124 2.49 15.75 7.25
CA ILE A 124 2.09 14.36 7.00
C ILE A 124 1.31 14.26 5.68
N THR A 125 0.40 15.20 5.43
CA THR A 125 -0.37 15.25 4.17
C THR A 125 0.55 15.49 2.97
N LEU A 126 1.48 16.44 3.05
CA LEU A 126 2.48 16.70 2.00
C LEU A 126 3.36 15.48 1.72
N LEU A 127 3.79 14.78 2.77
CA LEU A 127 4.54 13.52 2.63
C LEU A 127 3.71 12.49 1.85
N GLY A 128 2.45 12.30 2.21
CA GLY A 128 1.55 11.36 1.54
C GLY A 128 1.35 11.69 0.06
N ILE A 129 1.09 12.96 -0.25
CA ILE A 129 0.93 13.45 -1.62
C ILE A 129 2.23 13.24 -2.42
N GLY A 130 3.38 13.60 -1.85
CA GLY A 130 4.68 13.41 -2.50
C GLY A 130 4.97 11.95 -2.84
N LEU A 131 4.71 11.03 -1.90
CA LEU A 131 4.88 9.59 -2.13
C LEU A 131 3.94 9.07 -3.23
N LEU A 132 2.70 9.52 -3.26
CA LEU A 132 1.75 9.14 -4.32
C LEU A 132 2.16 9.70 -5.69
N ILE A 133 2.66 10.93 -5.75
CA ILE A 133 3.20 11.51 -7.00
C ILE A 133 4.37 10.67 -7.52
N ILE A 134 5.32 10.29 -6.64
CA ILE A 134 6.47 9.45 -7.00
C ILE A 134 5.98 8.10 -7.56
N LEU A 135 4.98 7.50 -6.93
CA LEU A 135 4.39 6.24 -7.40
C LEU A 135 3.68 6.40 -8.75
N CYS A 136 2.87 7.45 -8.92
CA CYS A 136 2.19 7.74 -10.17
C CYS A 136 3.20 7.94 -11.30
N TRP A 137 4.22 8.75 -11.06
CA TRP A 137 5.30 8.95 -12.02
C TRP A 137 6.01 7.65 -12.37
N ARG A 138 6.23 6.77 -11.38
CA ARG A 138 6.85 5.47 -11.62
C ARG A 138 5.97 4.54 -12.48
N VAL A 139 4.66 4.58 -12.30
CA VAL A 139 3.73 3.65 -12.98
C VAL A 139 3.39 4.10 -14.40
N TRP A 140 3.30 5.41 -14.62
CA TRP A 140 2.87 5.96 -15.90
C TRP A 140 4.00 6.62 -16.71
N GLY A 141 5.21 6.74 -16.16
CA GLY A 141 6.38 7.28 -16.83
C GLY A 141 6.50 8.75 -16.67
#